data_92bca6c6a8498bec04c37272863a451a
#
_entry.id   92bca6c6a8498bec04c37272863a451a
#
_cell.length_a   1.000
_cell.length_b   1.000
_cell.length_c   1.000
_cell.angle_alpha   90.00
_cell.angle_beta   90.00
_cell.angle_gamma   90.00
#
_symmetry.space_group_name_H-M   'P 1'
#
loop_
_entity.id
_entity.type
_entity.pdbx_description
1 polymer ?
#
loop_
_entity_poly.entity_id
_entity_poly.type
_entity_poly.pdbx_seq_one_letter_code
_entity_poly.pdbx_strand_id
1 'polypeptide(L)'
;MTPLDDPFRTVGCELAKIPTDVKVIFVDMHAEATSEKMAMGWHLDGKVSVVVGTHTHVATADSRVLPGGTAYITDVGMTGPHDGVIGMDKRGVLQRFLDSMPARFVVAEGDIQMNTVLIDVDESTGHARSIERLNFRLD
;
A
#
# COMPACT_ATOMS: atom_id res chain seq x y z
N MET A 1 6.43 -11.89 -18.02
CA MET A 1 6.94 -11.43 -16.72
C MET A 1 8.09 -12.34 -16.31
N THR A 2 9.17 -11.79 -15.80
CA THR A 2 10.24 -12.60 -15.19
C THR A 2 9.64 -13.26 -13.94
N PRO A 3 9.82 -14.58 -13.74
CA PRO A 3 9.36 -15.21 -12.52
C PRO A 3 10.09 -14.58 -11.32
N LEU A 4 9.32 -14.14 -10.35
CA LEU A 4 9.81 -13.60 -9.08
C LEU A 4 9.77 -14.71 -8.03
N ASP A 5 10.60 -14.60 -7.02
CA ASP A 5 10.53 -15.46 -5.85
C ASP A 5 9.21 -15.25 -5.10
N ASP A 6 8.77 -16.28 -4.40
CA ASP A 6 7.57 -16.25 -3.57
C ASP A 6 7.72 -15.19 -2.46
N PRO A 7 6.89 -14.13 -2.43
CA PRO A 7 7.03 -13.04 -1.48
C PRO A 7 6.88 -13.48 -0.03
N PHE A 8 6.07 -14.52 0.25
CA PHE A 8 5.86 -15.02 1.61
C PHE A 8 7.10 -15.73 2.17
N ARG A 9 7.81 -16.46 1.31
CA ARG A 9 9.11 -17.08 1.69
C ARG A 9 10.20 -16.03 1.79
N THR A 10 10.24 -15.11 0.83
CA THR A 10 11.26 -14.06 0.77
C THR A 10 11.20 -13.16 2.00
N VAL A 11 10.01 -12.69 2.39
CA VAL A 11 9.86 -11.84 3.59
C VAL A 11 10.34 -12.57 4.85
N GLY A 12 10.07 -13.87 4.99
CA GLY A 12 10.56 -14.67 6.11
C GLY A 12 12.11 -14.75 6.16
N CYS A 13 12.75 -14.91 4.99
CA CYS A 13 14.21 -14.89 4.87
C CYS A 13 14.80 -13.51 5.20
N GLU A 14 14.14 -12.42 4.79
CA GLU A 14 14.60 -11.06 5.09
C GLU A 14 14.42 -10.72 6.58
N LEU A 15 13.30 -11.09 7.17
CA LEU A 15 13.07 -10.87 8.61
C LEU A 15 14.10 -11.59 9.47
N ALA A 16 14.52 -12.78 9.06
CA ALA A 16 15.56 -13.55 9.78
C ALA A 16 16.96 -12.88 9.79
N LYS A 17 17.19 -11.91 8.89
CA LYS A 17 18.44 -11.13 8.82
C LYS A 17 18.41 -9.87 9.68
N ILE A 18 17.23 -9.44 10.12
CA ILE A 18 17.07 -8.22 10.92
C ILE A 18 17.60 -8.49 12.35
N PRO A 19 18.44 -7.59 12.89
CA PRO A 19 18.92 -7.72 14.26
C PRO A 19 17.78 -7.75 15.28
N THR A 20 17.92 -8.52 16.34
CA THR A 20 16.85 -8.75 17.35
C THR A 20 16.51 -7.51 18.19
N ASP A 21 17.36 -6.50 18.20
CA ASP A 21 17.14 -5.20 18.84
C ASP A 21 16.29 -4.24 17.99
N VAL A 22 16.16 -4.49 16.69
CA VAL A 22 15.23 -3.75 15.83
C VAL A 22 13.80 -4.21 16.11
N LYS A 23 12.99 -3.33 16.70
CA LYS A 23 11.59 -3.62 17.08
C LYS A 23 10.58 -3.13 16.06
N VAL A 24 10.83 -1.96 15.46
CA VAL A 24 9.89 -1.37 14.50
C VAL A 24 10.25 -1.80 13.09
N ILE A 25 9.38 -2.60 12.49
CA ILE A 25 9.56 -3.15 11.15
C ILE A 25 8.34 -2.78 10.30
N PHE A 26 8.62 -2.16 9.15
CA PHE A 26 7.63 -1.74 8.17
C PHE A 26 7.75 -2.58 6.89
N VAL A 27 6.64 -3.08 6.40
CA VAL A 27 6.56 -3.85 5.15
C VAL A 27 5.60 -3.15 4.18
N ASP A 28 6.09 -2.81 2.98
CA ASP A 28 5.28 -2.38 1.84
C ASP A 28 5.07 -3.57 0.89
N MET A 29 3.83 -4.02 0.77
CA MET A 29 3.43 -5.07 -0.16
C MET A 29 2.89 -4.45 -1.45
N HIS A 30 3.80 -4.19 -2.40
CA HIS A 30 3.44 -3.67 -3.71
C HIS A 30 2.91 -4.79 -4.61
N ALA A 31 1.61 -4.97 -4.66
CA ALA A 31 0.96 -6.05 -5.41
C ALA A 31 -0.42 -5.63 -5.95
N GLU A 32 -0.81 -6.20 -7.10
CA GLU A 32 -2.13 -6.01 -7.70
C GLU A 32 -3.23 -6.69 -6.86
N ALA A 33 -3.02 -7.96 -6.46
CA ALA A 33 -4.08 -8.75 -5.88
C ALA A 33 -4.35 -8.39 -4.42
N THR A 34 -5.59 -7.96 -4.14
CA THR A 34 -6.08 -7.68 -2.77
C THR A 34 -5.88 -8.88 -1.84
N SER A 35 -6.15 -10.10 -2.32
CA SER A 35 -6.01 -11.33 -1.53
C SER A 35 -4.56 -11.59 -1.10
N GLU A 36 -3.58 -11.30 -1.96
CA GLU A 36 -2.16 -11.44 -1.61
C GLU A 36 -1.75 -10.43 -0.55
N LYS A 37 -2.20 -9.18 -0.67
CA LYS A 37 -1.94 -8.13 0.33
C LYS A 37 -2.54 -8.49 1.68
N MET A 38 -3.80 -8.93 1.71
CA MET A 38 -4.46 -9.37 2.93
C MET A 38 -3.77 -10.60 3.55
N ALA A 39 -3.40 -11.59 2.73
CA ALA A 39 -2.69 -12.78 3.20
C ALA A 39 -1.31 -12.42 3.79
N MET A 40 -0.59 -11.45 3.20
CA MET A 40 0.68 -10.96 3.75
C MET A 40 0.47 -10.29 5.12
N GLY A 41 -0.58 -9.48 5.28
CA GLY A 41 -0.94 -8.91 6.58
C GLY A 41 -1.13 -9.98 7.65
N TRP A 42 -1.94 -11.01 7.36
CA TRP A 42 -2.16 -12.11 8.29
C TRP A 42 -0.92 -12.98 8.52
N HIS A 43 -0.12 -13.20 7.48
CA HIS A 43 1.13 -13.96 7.59
C HIS A 43 2.15 -13.30 8.52
N LEU A 44 2.16 -11.96 8.55
CA LEU A 44 3.09 -11.16 9.33
C LEU A 44 2.51 -10.61 10.63
N ASP A 45 1.24 -10.91 10.95
CA ASP A 45 0.61 -10.42 12.17
C ASP A 45 1.38 -10.85 13.42
N GLY A 46 1.75 -9.85 14.24
CA GLY A 46 2.59 -10.01 15.42
C GLY A 46 4.09 -10.20 15.17
N LYS A 47 4.53 -10.23 13.90
CA LYS A 47 5.96 -10.37 13.52
C LYS A 47 6.59 -9.04 13.08
N VAL A 48 5.75 -8.11 12.63
CA VAL A 48 6.17 -6.78 12.18
C VAL A 48 5.21 -5.73 12.72
N SER A 49 5.66 -4.47 12.76
CA SER A 49 4.83 -3.37 13.25
C SER A 49 3.71 -3.02 12.27
N VAL A 50 4.03 -3.06 10.97
CA VAL A 50 3.16 -2.51 9.92
C VAL A 50 3.27 -3.32 8.64
N VAL A 51 2.13 -3.60 8.01
CA VAL A 51 2.03 -4.04 6.62
C VAL A 51 1.08 -3.10 5.89
N VAL A 52 1.57 -2.38 4.90
CA VAL A 52 0.75 -1.58 4.01
C VAL A 52 0.77 -2.14 2.60
N GLY A 53 -0.35 -2.10 1.91
CA GLY A 53 -0.41 -2.39 0.49
C GLY A 53 -0.28 -1.11 -0.35
N THR A 54 0.29 -1.27 -1.55
CA THR A 54 0.40 -0.24 -2.57
C THR A 54 0.12 -0.83 -3.95
N HIS A 55 0.13 -0.06 -5.01
CA HIS A 55 -0.03 -0.40 -6.42
C HIS A 55 -1.33 0.10 -7.04
N THR A 56 -2.49 -0.08 -6.41
CA THR A 56 -3.77 0.19 -7.08
C THR A 56 -4.06 1.69 -7.26
N HIS A 57 -3.32 2.55 -6.59
CA HIS A 57 -3.50 4.00 -6.55
C HIS A 57 -4.80 4.45 -5.86
N VAL A 58 -5.62 3.52 -5.37
CA VAL A 58 -6.89 3.80 -4.71
C VAL A 58 -6.80 3.41 -3.24
N ALA A 59 -6.94 4.39 -2.35
CA ALA A 59 -6.89 4.13 -0.92
C ALA A 59 -8.09 3.28 -0.47
N THR A 60 -7.81 2.18 0.23
CA THR A 60 -8.84 1.30 0.78
C THR A 60 -9.30 1.76 2.17
N ALA A 61 -10.45 1.29 2.61
CA ALA A 61 -11.10 1.72 3.87
C ALA A 61 -10.91 0.72 5.03
N ASP A 62 -9.99 -0.24 4.87
CA ASP A 62 -9.83 -1.39 5.76
C ASP A 62 -8.69 -1.27 6.76
N SER A 63 -8.20 -0.03 7.00
CA SER A 63 -7.14 0.24 7.98
C SER A 63 -7.53 -0.26 9.38
N ARG A 64 -6.66 -1.04 10.01
CA ARG A 64 -6.90 -1.62 11.33
C ARG A 64 -5.60 -2.12 11.96
N VAL A 65 -5.60 -2.33 13.27
CA VAL A 65 -4.60 -3.14 13.94
C VAL A 65 -5.12 -4.58 14.00
N LEU A 66 -4.31 -5.52 13.52
CA LEU A 66 -4.60 -6.96 13.55
C LEU A 66 -4.43 -7.51 14.98
N PRO A 67 -5.01 -8.67 15.31
CA PRO A 67 -5.00 -9.22 16.67
C PRO A 67 -3.60 -9.44 17.27
N GLY A 68 -2.59 -9.73 16.44
CA GLY A 68 -1.19 -9.87 16.88
C GLY A 68 -0.45 -8.56 17.06
N GLY A 69 -1.08 -7.40 16.78
CA GLY A 69 -0.50 -6.07 16.99
C GLY A 69 0.14 -5.44 15.76
N THR A 70 -0.06 -5.99 14.57
CA THR A 70 0.43 -5.40 13.31
C THR A 70 -0.61 -4.44 12.73
N ALA A 71 -0.23 -3.19 12.44
CA ALA A 71 -1.07 -2.26 11.69
C ALA A 71 -1.16 -2.70 10.22
N TYR A 72 -2.37 -2.67 9.64
CA TYR A 72 -2.62 -3.14 8.29
C TYR A 72 -3.56 -2.21 7.51
N ILE A 73 -3.27 -2.04 6.23
CA ILE A 73 -4.18 -1.50 5.21
C ILE A 73 -3.90 -2.15 3.85
N THR A 74 -4.95 -2.47 3.10
CA THR A 74 -4.81 -3.14 1.79
C THR A 74 -4.14 -2.25 0.74
N ASP A 75 -4.47 -0.95 0.68
CA ASP A 75 -3.79 0.00 -0.20
C ASP A 75 -3.86 1.42 0.39
N VAL A 76 -2.70 2.07 0.46
CA VAL A 76 -2.60 3.44 0.98
C VAL A 76 -3.14 4.46 -0.02
N GLY A 77 -3.18 4.10 -1.29
CA GLY A 77 -3.51 5.00 -2.39
C GLY A 77 -2.29 5.72 -2.95
N MET A 78 -2.53 6.77 -3.73
CA MET A 78 -1.47 7.55 -4.38
C MET A 78 -1.38 8.97 -3.86
N THR A 79 -0.21 9.57 -4.05
CA THR A 79 0.00 11.02 -3.99
C THR A 79 0.11 11.56 -5.40
N GLY A 80 -0.76 12.51 -5.75
CA GLY A 80 -0.80 13.09 -7.10
C GLY A 80 -2.18 13.56 -7.53
N PRO A 81 -2.37 13.79 -8.85
CA PRO A 81 -3.63 14.29 -9.40
C PRO A 81 -4.73 13.24 -9.39
N HIS A 82 -5.88 13.59 -8.83
CA HIS A 82 -7.04 12.71 -8.73
C HIS A 82 -8.16 13.05 -9.73
N ASP A 83 -8.06 14.19 -10.46
CA ASP A 83 -9.01 14.49 -11.56
C ASP A 83 -8.66 13.68 -12.83
N GLY A 84 -8.66 12.37 -12.68
CA GLY A 84 -8.29 11.44 -13.74
C GLY A 84 -8.56 9.98 -13.37
N VAL A 85 -7.90 9.07 -14.06
CA VAL A 85 -7.97 7.63 -13.78
C VAL A 85 -6.60 7.18 -13.28
N ILE A 86 -6.49 6.87 -12.01
CA ILE A 86 -5.25 6.45 -11.33
C ILE A 86 -4.02 7.33 -11.64
N GLY A 87 -4.25 8.66 -11.71
CA GLY A 87 -3.20 9.65 -12.00
C GLY A 87 -3.02 10.02 -13.48
N MET A 88 -3.77 9.37 -14.40
CA MET A 88 -3.72 9.66 -15.84
C MET A 88 -4.93 10.47 -16.30
N ASP A 89 -4.73 11.32 -17.31
CA ASP A 89 -5.81 12.10 -17.94
C ASP A 89 -6.92 11.17 -18.43
N LYS A 90 -8.14 11.48 -18.01
CA LYS A 90 -9.32 10.66 -18.23
C LYS A 90 -9.67 10.47 -19.70
N ARG A 91 -9.37 11.44 -20.58
CA ARG A 91 -9.73 11.37 -22.01
C ARG A 91 -8.98 10.25 -22.72
N GLY A 92 -7.66 10.18 -22.56
CA GLY A 92 -6.85 9.13 -23.18
C GLY A 92 -7.17 7.75 -22.63
N VAL A 93 -7.45 7.64 -21.33
CA VAL A 93 -7.83 6.36 -20.70
C VAL A 93 -9.19 5.90 -21.20
N LEU A 94 -10.20 6.79 -21.20
CA LEU A 94 -11.54 6.47 -21.69
C LEU A 94 -11.54 6.07 -23.18
N GLN A 95 -10.81 6.81 -24.02
CA GLN A 95 -10.67 6.45 -25.43
C GLN A 95 -10.16 5.02 -25.59
N ARG A 96 -9.09 4.65 -24.88
CA ARG A 96 -8.53 3.29 -24.94
C ARG A 96 -9.54 2.21 -24.54
N PHE A 97 -10.37 2.46 -23.52
CA PHE A 97 -11.39 1.49 -23.11
C PHE A 97 -12.54 1.38 -24.08
N LEU A 98 -12.92 2.48 -24.78
CA LEU A 98 -14.05 2.50 -25.70
C LEU A 98 -13.72 1.93 -27.09
N ASP A 99 -12.53 2.18 -27.61
CA ASP A 99 -12.15 1.78 -28.97
C ASP A 99 -11.06 0.70 -29.01
N SER A 100 -10.48 0.34 -27.86
CA SER A 100 -9.39 -0.63 -27.72
C SER A 100 -8.12 -0.25 -28.51
N MET A 101 -8.01 1.00 -28.96
CA MET A 101 -6.83 1.48 -29.70
C MET A 101 -5.75 1.99 -28.73
N PRO A 102 -4.47 1.87 -29.11
CA PRO A 102 -3.39 2.45 -28.33
C PRO A 102 -3.57 3.96 -28.17
N ALA A 103 -3.58 4.45 -26.95
CA ALA A 103 -3.61 5.87 -26.64
C ALA A 103 -2.34 6.27 -25.86
N ARG A 104 -1.84 7.49 -26.10
CA ARG A 104 -0.78 8.05 -25.27
C ARG A 104 -1.38 8.51 -23.96
N PHE A 105 -0.90 7.95 -22.86
CA PHE A 105 -1.27 8.40 -21.54
C PHE A 105 -0.46 9.65 -21.16
N VAL A 106 -1.17 10.64 -20.64
CA VAL A 106 -0.63 11.89 -20.11
C VAL A 106 -1.01 11.93 -18.64
N VAL A 107 -0.15 12.47 -17.80
CA VAL A 107 -0.45 12.67 -16.37
C VAL A 107 -1.64 13.61 -16.25
N ALA A 108 -2.57 13.29 -15.36
CA ALA A 108 -3.71 14.15 -15.06
C ALA A 108 -3.27 15.46 -14.39
N GLU A 109 -4.13 16.48 -14.48
CA GLU A 109 -3.95 17.76 -13.80
C GLU A 109 -5.13 18.03 -12.87
N GLY A 110 -4.88 18.71 -11.75
CA GLY A 110 -5.95 19.10 -10.81
C GLY A 110 -6.29 18.06 -9.75
N ASP A 111 -7.02 18.49 -8.75
CA ASP A 111 -7.37 17.73 -7.55
C ASP A 111 -6.17 16.97 -6.97
N ILE A 112 -5.11 17.74 -6.65
CA ILE A 112 -3.88 17.16 -6.11
C ILE A 112 -4.13 16.70 -4.68
N GLN A 113 -3.94 15.42 -4.43
CA GLN A 113 -4.16 14.84 -3.12
C GLN A 113 -2.95 14.02 -2.69
N MET A 114 -2.70 13.98 -1.38
CA MET A 114 -1.79 13.05 -0.73
C MET A 114 -2.59 12.10 0.14
N ASN A 115 -2.66 10.83 -0.27
CA ASN A 115 -3.16 9.76 0.59
C ASN A 115 -2.00 9.21 1.41
N THR A 116 -2.23 9.06 2.71
CA THR A 116 -1.21 8.58 3.65
C THR A 116 -1.84 7.87 4.83
N VAL A 117 -1.04 7.21 5.63
CA VAL A 117 -1.42 6.64 6.91
C VAL A 117 -0.50 7.16 8.00
N LEU A 118 -1.07 7.49 9.15
CA LEU A 118 -0.36 7.75 10.38
C LEU A 118 -0.47 6.52 11.28
N ILE A 119 0.67 6.02 11.74
CA ILE A 119 0.72 4.80 12.53
C ILE A 119 1.48 5.08 13.82
N ASP A 120 0.84 4.83 14.96
CA ASP A 120 1.49 4.87 16.27
C ASP A 120 1.98 3.47 16.63
N VAL A 121 3.28 3.35 16.91
CA VAL A 121 3.94 2.08 17.23
C VAL A 121 4.62 2.20 18.60
N ASP A 122 4.48 1.17 19.42
CA ASP A 122 5.26 1.02 20.64
C ASP A 122 6.69 0.59 20.28
N GLU A 123 7.66 1.47 20.47
CA GLU A 123 9.05 1.22 20.12
C GLU A 123 9.72 0.12 20.96
N SER A 124 9.17 -0.18 22.14
CA SER A 124 9.70 -1.22 23.02
C SER A 124 9.29 -2.63 22.61
N THR A 125 8.09 -2.77 22.03
CA THR A 125 7.51 -4.05 21.62
C THR A 125 7.47 -4.23 20.10
N GLY A 126 7.43 -3.14 19.35
CA GLY A 126 7.19 -3.13 17.91
C GLY A 126 5.71 -3.25 17.51
N HIS A 127 4.78 -3.35 18.47
CA HIS A 127 3.36 -3.46 18.17
C HIS A 127 2.75 -2.10 17.85
N ALA A 128 1.89 -2.06 16.85
CA ALA A 128 1.10 -0.87 16.55
C ALA A 128 -0.01 -0.66 17.57
N ARG A 129 -0.19 0.59 17.98
CA ARG A 129 -1.32 1.03 18.83
C ARG A 129 -2.49 1.51 18.01
N SER A 130 -2.21 2.17 16.89
CA SER A 130 -3.24 2.67 15.99
C SER A 130 -2.74 2.83 14.56
N ILE A 131 -3.68 2.90 13.63
CA ILE A 131 -3.47 3.30 12.24
C ILE A 131 -4.64 4.19 11.82
N GLU A 132 -4.33 5.36 11.29
CA GLU A 132 -5.31 6.34 10.80
C GLU A 132 -4.99 6.70 9.35
N ARG A 133 -6.03 6.73 8.52
CA ARG A 133 -5.93 7.24 7.15
C ARG A 133 -6.06 8.76 7.15
N LEU A 134 -5.14 9.41 6.45
CA LEU A 134 -5.18 10.85 6.23
C LEU A 134 -5.19 11.14 4.73
N ASN A 135 -5.99 12.13 4.35
CA ASN A 135 -6.01 12.65 2.99
C ASN A 135 -5.85 14.16 3.05
N PHE A 136 -4.83 14.66 2.40
CA PHE A 136 -4.56 16.09 2.26
C PHE A 136 -4.81 16.51 0.82
N ARG A 137 -5.56 17.60 0.63
CA ARG A 137 -5.77 18.22 -0.68
C ARG A 137 -4.99 19.51 -0.75
N LEU A 138 -4.38 19.73 -1.90
CA LEU A 138 -3.78 21.03 -2.25
C LEU A 138 -4.84 21.81 -3.04
N ASP A 139 -5.22 22.97 -2.51
CA ASP A 139 -6.11 23.92 -3.17
C ASP A 139 -5.42 24.60 -4.36
#